data_18045c392eeeef6e8205cdc5948e0cfa
#
_entry.id   18045c392eeeef6e8205cdc5948e0cfa
#
_cell.length_a   1.000
_cell.length_b   1.000
_cell.length_c   1.000
_cell.angle_alpha   90.00
_cell.angle_beta   90.00
_cell.angle_gamma   90.00
#
_symmetry.space_group_name_H-M   'P 1'
#
loop_
_entity.id
_entity.type
_entity.pdbx_description
1 polymer ?
#
loop_
_entity_poly.entity_id
_entity_poly.type
_entity_poly.pdbx_seq_one_letter_code
_entity_poly.pdbx_strand_id
1 'polypeptide(L)'
;TLDEYRNSIEKDGALERRFQKIIVEQTNEEETLEILKNIKEKYEDHHNVIYTDEALLASVKLTSRYMTDRYLPDKAIDALDEAGSRVHLTNLDVPPHIDELEAELEDIKLSKNNAVKNQKYEEAASFRDKEKIIENKLSSAQVQWEDECKKNKEIVNEESIADVVSMMTGIPLNKLKQSESNKLSKLTSIVKKNIIGQDKAIDKVVKSIQRNRAGLKDPKKPIGSF
;
A
#
# COMPACT_ATOMS: atom_id res chain seq x y z
N THR A 1 6.63 -12.76 17.04
CA THR A 1 6.61 -14.10 16.41
C THR A 1 7.08 -15.18 17.38
N LEU A 2 6.82 -16.48 17.05
CA LEU A 2 7.30 -17.60 17.89
C LEU A 2 8.84 -17.63 18.01
N ASP A 3 9.53 -17.23 16.98
CA ASP A 3 11.01 -17.21 16.99
C ASP A 3 11.56 -16.04 17.82
N GLU A 4 10.91 -14.88 17.80
CA GLU A 4 11.25 -13.77 18.70
C GLU A 4 10.95 -14.12 20.15
N TYR A 5 9.83 -14.78 20.43
CA TYR A 5 9.49 -15.29 21.75
C TYR A 5 10.57 -16.24 22.28
N ARG A 6 10.97 -17.23 21.47
CA ARG A 6 12.06 -18.17 21.81
C ARG A 6 13.38 -17.46 22.06
N ASN A 7 13.68 -16.46 21.28
CA ASN A 7 14.96 -15.74 21.38
C ASN A 7 15.02 -14.76 22.56
N SER A 8 13.90 -14.18 22.95
CA SER A 8 13.85 -13.08 23.91
C SER A 8 13.22 -13.47 25.26
N ILE A 9 12.14 -14.24 25.24
CA ILE A 9 11.35 -14.56 26.45
C ILE A 9 11.71 -15.94 27.04
N GLU A 10 11.78 -16.98 26.19
CA GLU A 10 12.11 -18.34 26.65
C GLU A 10 13.51 -18.44 27.27
N LYS A 11 14.42 -17.53 26.89
CA LYS A 11 15.79 -17.50 27.50
C LYS A 11 15.82 -16.89 28.90
N ASP A 12 14.82 -16.11 29.27
CA ASP A 12 14.68 -15.52 30.59
C ASP A 12 13.72 -16.36 31.43
N GLY A 13 14.30 -17.26 32.24
CA GLY A 13 13.53 -18.14 33.11
C GLY A 13 12.69 -17.44 34.19
N ALA A 14 12.91 -16.14 34.43
CA ALA A 14 12.08 -15.35 35.32
C ALA A 14 10.78 -14.87 34.59
N LEU A 15 10.85 -14.57 33.29
CA LEU A 15 9.71 -14.20 32.50
C LEU A 15 8.88 -15.42 32.10
N GLU A 16 9.52 -16.52 31.69
CA GLU A 16 8.83 -17.75 31.30
C GLU A 16 7.91 -18.30 32.40
N ARG A 17 8.32 -18.23 33.66
CA ARG A 17 7.50 -18.69 34.79
C ARG A 17 6.29 -17.81 35.12
N ARG A 18 6.26 -16.56 34.62
CA ARG A 18 5.22 -15.58 34.92
C ARG A 18 4.21 -15.44 33.84
N PHE A 19 4.52 -15.85 32.59
CA PHE A 19 3.67 -15.74 31.43
C PHE A 19 3.43 -17.11 30.79
N GLN A 20 2.16 -17.44 30.60
CA GLN A 20 1.78 -18.62 29.84
C GLN A 20 1.61 -18.23 28.38
N LYS A 21 2.29 -18.92 27.46
CA LYS A 21 2.14 -18.69 26.04
C LYS A 21 0.79 -19.20 25.53
N ILE A 22 0.12 -18.38 24.74
CA ILE A 22 -1.08 -18.74 23.99
C ILE A 22 -0.70 -18.68 22.51
N ILE A 23 -0.86 -19.80 21.79
CA ILE A 23 -0.58 -19.86 20.37
C ILE A 23 -1.84 -19.40 19.63
N VAL A 24 -1.71 -18.34 18.85
CA VAL A 24 -2.75 -17.86 17.93
C VAL A 24 -2.39 -18.37 16.54
N GLU A 25 -3.25 -19.23 15.99
CA GLU A 25 -3.06 -19.74 14.64
C GLU A 25 -3.45 -18.70 13.60
N GLN A 26 -2.90 -18.84 12.37
CA GLN A 26 -3.27 -17.99 11.25
C GLN A 26 -4.74 -18.20 10.86
N THR A 27 -5.40 -17.15 10.43
CA THR A 27 -6.77 -17.22 9.93
C THR A 27 -6.81 -17.79 8.50
N ASN A 28 -7.95 -18.37 8.14
CA ASN A 28 -8.23 -18.75 6.76
C ASN A 28 -8.69 -17.54 5.90
N GLU A 29 -8.89 -17.72 4.60
CA GLU A 29 -9.27 -16.63 3.68
C GLU A 29 -10.66 -16.06 4.02
N GLU A 30 -11.61 -16.91 4.41
CA GLU A 30 -12.99 -16.52 4.75
C GLU A 30 -13.03 -15.71 6.05
N GLU A 31 -12.37 -16.20 7.10
CA GLU A 31 -12.23 -15.48 8.37
C GLU A 31 -11.49 -14.15 8.19
N THR A 32 -10.45 -14.13 7.37
CA THR A 32 -9.72 -12.90 7.07
C THR A 32 -10.62 -11.89 6.38
N LEU A 33 -11.47 -12.31 5.44
CA LEU A 33 -12.41 -11.42 4.77
C LEU A 33 -13.43 -10.82 5.75
N GLU A 34 -13.92 -11.61 6.72
CA GLU A 34 -14.80 -11.10 7.79
C GLU A 34 -14.09 -10.08 8.67
N ILE A 35 -12.83 -10.35 9.03
CA ILE A 35 -12.01 -9.39 9.80
C ILE A 35 -11.87 -8.09 9.02
N LEU A 36 -11.50 -8.13 7.73
CA LEU A 36 -11.36 -6.94 6.90
C LEU A 36 -12.66 -6.14 6.80
N LYS A 37 -13.81 -6.81 6.65
CA LYS A 37 -15.11 -6.13 6.65
C LYS A 37 -15.39 -5.41 7.96
N ASN A 38 -15.03 -6.00 9.10
CA ASN A 38 -15.25 -5.41 10.41
C ASN A 38 -14.33 -4.20 10.72
N ILE A 39 -13.14 -4.18 10.15
CA ILE A 39 -12.18 -3.07 10.33
C ILE A 39 -12.27 -2.02 9.21
N LYS A 40 -12.96 -2.31 8.11
CA LYS A 40 -13.10 -1.47 6.91
C LYS A 40 -13.38 -0.01 7.24
N GLU A 41 -14.42 0.27 8.02
CA GLU A 41 -14.85 1.63 8.34
C GLU A 41 -13.73 2.45 9.01
N LYS A 42 -12.95 1.82 9.89
CA LYS A 42 -11.84 2.51 10.57
C LYS A 42 -10.73 2.92 9.62
N TYR A 43 -10.42 2.06 8.65
CA TYR A 43 -9.42 2.35 7.62
C TYR A 43 -9.94 3.37 6.59
N GLU A 44 -11.23 3.30 6.24
CA GLU A 44 -11.90 4.29 5.39
C GLU A 44 -11.85 5.70 5.99
N ASP A 45 -12.08 5.81 7.29
CA ASP A 45 -12.02 7.08 7.99
C ASP A 45 -10.57 7.56 8.20
N HIS A 46 -9.63 6.64 8.42
CA HIS A 46 -8.22 6.99 8.62
C HIS A 46 -7.58 7.53 7.33
N HIS A 47 -7.81 6.86 6.21
CA HIS A 47 -7.22 7.24 4.91
C HIS A 47 -8.13 8.15 4.07
N ASN A 48 -9.35 8.44 4.54
CA ASN A 48 -10.36 9.21 3.80
C ASN A 48 -10.66 8.62 2.41
N VAL A 49 -10.83 7.29 2.35
CA VAL A 49 -11.12 6.52 1.13
C VAL A 49 -12.35 5.64 1.34
N ILE A 50 -12.81 4.98 0.28
CA ILE A 50 -13.87 3.95 0.31
C ILE A 50 -13.31 2.68 -0.30
N TYR A 51 -13.32 1.56 0.43
CA TYR A 51 -12.91 0.27 -0.10
C TYR A 51 -14.10 -0.46 -0.71
N THR A 52 -13.95 -0.95 -1.95
CA THR A 52 -14.95 -1.83 -2.55
C THR A 52 -14.84 -3.24 -1.98
N ASP A 53 -15.92 -4.03 -2.07
CA ASP A 53 -15.90 -5.42 -1.61
C ASP A 53 -14.95 -6.27 -2.47
N GLU A 54 -14.79 -5.92 -3.75
CA GLU A 54 -13.82 -6.52 -4.65
C GLU A 54 -12.38 -6.24 -4.20
N ALA A 55 -12.11 -5.03 -3.69
CA ALA A 55 -10.80 -4.68 -3.15
C ALA A 55 -10.45 -5.51 -1.91
N LEU A 56 -11.40 -5.69 -0.98
CA LEU A 56 -11.20 -6.54 0.19
C LEU A 56 -10.91 -8.00 -0.20
N LEU A 57 -11.68 -8.52 -1.14
CA LEU A 57 -11.51 -9.88 -1.64
C LEU A 57 -10.17 -10.04 -2.39
N ALA A 58 -9.77 -9.03 -3.17
CA ALA A 58 -8.50 -9.00 -3.86
C ALA A 58 -7.33 -8.95 -2.88
N SER A 59 -7.42 -8.14 -1.81
CA SER A 59 -6.41 -8.06 -0.76
C SER A 59 -6.13 -9.44 -0.17
N VAL A 60 -7.17 -10.19 0.22
CA VAL A 60 -7.01 -11.55 0.77
C VAL A 60 -6.41 -12.50 -0.26
N LYS A 61 -6.97 -12.57 -1.48
CA LYS A 61 -6.56 -13.54 -2.51
C LYS A 61 -5.16 -13.28 -3.06
N LEU A 62 -4.83 -12.01 -3.35
CA LEU A 62 -3.54 -11.67 -3.93
C LEU A 62 -2.42 -11.84 -2.91
N THR A 63 -2.62 -11.42 -1.66
CA THR A 63 -1.61 -11.62 -0.62
C THR A 63 -1.44 -13.08 -0.23
N SER A 64 -2.53 -13.86 -0.16
CA SER A 64 -2.46 -15.30 0.08
C SER A 64 -1.64 -16.01 -1.00
N ARG A 65 -1.80 -15.60 -2.28
CA ARG A 65 -1.15 -16.22 -3.42
C ARG A 65 0.29 -15.79 -3.66
N TYR A 66 0.62 -14.52 -3.42
CA TYR A 66 1.91 -13.94 -3.83
C TYR A 66 2.84 -13.57 -2.67
N MET A 67 2.32 -13.42 -1.44
CA MET A 67 3.10 -13.13 -0.24
C MET A 67 3.20 -14.38 0.62
N THR A 68 4.40 -15.00 0.64
CA THR A 68 4.65 -16.25 1.37
C THR A 68 5.41 -16.04 2.69
N ASP A 69 5.94 -14.86 2.90
CA ASP A 69 6.78 -14.48 4.05
C ASP A 69 5.98 -14.03 5.27
N ARG A 70 4.67 -13.77 5.10
CA ARG A 70 3.77 -13.32 6.16
C ARG A 70 2.50 -14.15 6.21
N TYR A 71 1.81 -14.10 7.34
CA TYR A 71 0.59 -14.87 7.60
C TYR A 71 -0.67 -13.99 7.47
N LEU A 72 -1.81 -14.63 7.21
CA LEU A 72 -3.11 -14.01 7.35
C LEU A 72 -3.46 -13.87 8.85
N PRO A 73 -4.14 -12.78 9.28
CA PRO A 73 -4.70 -11.70 8.46
C PRO A 73 -3.71 -10.56 8.13
N ASP A 74 -2.55 -10.48 8.78
CA ASP A 74 -1.65 -9.31 8.76
C ASP A 74 -1.30 -8.85 7.36
N LYS A 75 -0.88 -9.76 6.47
CA LYS A 75 -0.50 -9.40 5.10
C LYS A 75 -1.64 -8.80 4.28
N ALA A 76 -2.90 -9.20 4.55
CA ALA A 76 -4.05 -8.64 3.87
C ALA A 76 -4.42 -7.26 4.43
N ILE A 77 -4.25 -7.06 5.74
CA ILE A 77 -4.40 -5.76 6.39
C ILE A 77 -3.33 -4.79 5.90
N ASP A 78 -2.07 -5.19 5.85
CA ASP A 78 -0.97 -4.37 5.35
C ASP A 78 -1.22 -3.91 3.90
N ALA A 79 -1.69 -4.81 3.03
CA ALA A 79 -2.01 -4.47 1.64
C ALA A 79 -3.19 -3.51 1.53
N LEU A 80 -4.19 -3.63 2.41
CA LEU A 80 -5.34 -2.73 2.47
C LEU A 80 -4.91 -1.33 2.93
N ASP A 81 -4.12 -1.27 3.99
CA ASP A 81 -3.59 -0.03 4.60
C ASP A 81 -2.74 0.75 3.60
N GLU A 82 -1.78 0.10 2.97
CA GLU A 82 -0.91 0.69 1.95
C GLU A 82 -1.70 1.18 0.73
N ALA A 83 -2.73 0.43 0.30
CA ALA A 83 -3.56 0.84 -0.83
C ALA A 83 -4.40 2.08 -0.50
N GLY A 84 -4.96 2.17 0.70
CA GLY A 84 -5.69 3.35 1.17
C GLY A 84 -4.79 4.57 1.24
N SER A 85 -3.64 4.43 1.87
CA SER A 85 -2.63 5.49 1.96
C SER A 85 -2.19 5.99 0.59
N ARG A 86 -1.91 5.07 -0.35
CA ARG A 86 -1.43 5.42 -1.68
C ARG A 86 -2.49 6.13 -2.52
N VAL A 87 -3.74 5.65 -2.50
CA VAL A 87 -4.84 6.30 -3.23
C VAL A 87 -5.08 7.70 -2.66
N HIS A 88 -5.07 7.84 -1.34
CA HIS A 88 -5.17 9.14 -0.68
C HIS A 88 -4.06 10.10 -1.13
N LEU A 89 -2.79 9.68 -1.08
CA LEU A 89 -1.64 10.51 -1.46
C LEU A 89 -1.60 10.85 -2.95
N THR A 90 -2.05 9.94 -3.82
CA THR A 90 -2.03 10.18 -5.28
C THR A 90 -3.05 11.24 -5.69
N ASN A 91 -4.14 11.39 -4.95
CA ASN A 91 -5.25 12.28 -5.27
C ASN A 91 -5.27 13.55 -4.39
N LEU A 92 -4.22 13.79 -3.61
CA LEU A 92 -4.00 15.04 -2.90
C LEU A 92 -3.46 16.12 -3.87
N ASP A 93 -4.29 16.53 -4.84
CA ASP A 93 -3.97 17.69 -5.66
C ASP A 93 -4.20 18.96 -4.84
N VAL A 94 -3.11 19.62 -4.45
CA VAL A 94 -3.18 20.93 -3.79
C VAL A 94 -3.72 21.95 -4.80
N PRO A 95 -4.79 22.68 -4.48
CA PRO A 95 -5.32 23.69 -5.38
C PRO A 95 -4.29 24.78 -5.68
N PRO A 96 -4.12 25.21 -6.95
CA PRO A 96 -3.11 26.20 -7.36
C PRO A 96 -3.15 27.49 -6.57
N HIS A 97 -4.33 27.90 -6.08
CA HIS A 97 -4.48 29.11 -5.30
C HIS A 97 -3.84 29.03 -3.90
N ILE A 98 -3.63 27.83 -3.35
CA ILE A 98 -2.91 27.63 -2.08
C ILE A 98 -1.41 27.84 -2.33
N ASP A 99 -0.87 27.24 -3.39
CA ASP A 99 0.53 27.42 -3.80
C ASP A 99 0.85 28.90 -4.10
N GLU A 100 -0.10 29.63 -4.74
CA GLU A 100 0.04 31.07 -4.99
C GLU A 100 0.08 31.88 -3.71
N LEU A 101 -0.78 31.58 -2.73
CA LEU A 101 -0.80 32.25 -1.43
C LEU A 101 0.46 31.93 -0.60
N GLU A 102 0.99 30.71 -0.69
CA GLU A 102 2.24 30.35 -0.03
C GLU A 102 3.45 31.10 -0.63
N ALA A 103 3.51 31.19 -1.96
CA ALA A 103 4.53 31.95 -2.65
C ALA A 103 4.47 33.46 -2.29
N GLU A 104 3.25 34.04 -2.28
CA GLU A 104 3.04 35.43 -1.89
C GLU A 104 3.45 35.70 -0.42
N LEU A 105 3.18 34.73 0.46
CA LEU A 105 3.58 34.79 1.87
C LEU A 105 5.10 34.80 2.01
N GLU A 106 5.80 33.96 1.25
CA GLU A 106 7.27 33.90 1.27
C GLU A 106 7.90 35.20 0.78
N ASP A 107 7.38 35.76 -0.31
CA ASP A 107 7.84 37.05 -0.86
C ASP A 107 7.65 38.18 0.14
N ILE A 108 6.52 38.23 0.85
CA ILE A 108 6.27 39.24 1.90
C ILE A 108 7.21 39.05 3.09
N LYS A 109 7.47 37.81 3.52
CA LYS A 109 8.44 37.51 4.58
C LYS A 109 9.85 37.96 4.21
N LEU A 110 10.26 37.76 2.97
CA LEU A 110 11.54 38.23 2.45
C LEU A 110 11.60 39.77 2.43
N SER A 111 10.55 40.43 1.95
CA SER A 111 10.46 41.89 1.88
C SER A 111 10.48 42.51 3.26
N LYS A 112 9.75 41.95 4.23
CA LYS A 112 9.77 42.33 5.64
C LYS A 112 11.17 42.24 6.24
N ASN A 113 11.86 41.12 6.04
CA ASN A 113 13.21 40.90 6.54
C ASN A 113 14.21 41.91 5.95
N ASN A 114 14.08 42.24 4.66
CA ASN A 114 14.92 43.23 3.99
C ASN A 114 14.63 44.66 4.52
N ALA A 115 13.36 45.00 4.76
CA ALA A 115 12.99 46.29 5.36
C ALA A 115 13.55 46.45 6.78
N VAL A 116 13.52 45.38 7.58
CA VAL A 116 14.11 45.37 8.94
C VAL A 116 15.64 45.54 8.87
N LYS A 117 16.33 44.85 7.96
CA LYS A 117 17.78 45.01 7.78
C LYS A 117 18.20 46.43 7.37
N ASN A 118 17.34 47.07 6.58
CA ASN A 118 17.52 48.43 6.12
C ASN A 118 17.02 49.52 7.12
N GLN A 119 16.59 49.10 8.33
CA GLN A 119 16.06 49.97 9.41
C GLN A 119 14.81 50.77 9.00
N LYS A 120 14.06 50.31 8.00
CA LYS A 120 12.81 50.92 7.54
C LYS A 120 11.61 50.33 8.29
N TYR A 121 11.44 50.71 9.52
CA TYR A 121 10.48 50.10 10.44
C TYR A 121 9.00 50.33 10.06
N GLU A 122 8.67 51.45 9.41
CA GLU A 122 7.31 51.73 8.93
C GLU A 122 6.93 50.80 7.77
N GLU A 123 7.85 50.58 6.82
CA GLU A 123 7.65 49.63 5.74
C GLU A 123 7.55 48.17 6.29
N ALA A 124 8.40 47.83 7.26
CA ALA A 124 8.34 46.51 7.91
C ALA A 124 7.02 46.28 8.67
N ALA A 125 6.44 47.32 9.29
CA ALA A 125 5.12 47.22 9.92
C ALA A 125 4.01 46.98 8.89
N SER A 126 4.03 47.66 7.74
CA SER A 126 3.07 47.45 6.66
C SER A 126 3.16 46.02 6.07
N PHE A 127 4.37 45.48 5.94
CA PHE A 127 4.56 44.09 5.50
C PHE A 127 4.08 43.08 6.52
N ARG A 128 4.20 43.36 7.82
CA ARG A 128 3.65 42.52 8.90
C ARG A 128 2.14 42.47 8.87
N ASP A 129 1.48 43.57 8.59
CA ASP A 129 0.02 43.58 8.47
C ASP A 129 -0.45 42.80 7.24
N LYS A 130 0.25 42.91 6.12
CA LYS A 130 -0.02 42.11 4.92
C LYS A 130 0.24 40.60 5.16
N GLU A 131 1.34 40.25 5.82
CA GLU A 131 1.66 38.87 6.22
C GLU A 131 0.50 38.25 7.00
N LYS A 132 -0.01 38.95 8.00
CA LYS A 132 -1.13 38.49 8.83
C LYS A 132 -2.43 38.27 8.02
N ILE A 133 -2.69 39.16 7.06
CA ILE A 133 -3.87 39.03 6.18
C ILE A 133 -3.75 37.77 5.30
N ILE A 134 -2.57 37.53 4.73
CA ILE A 134 -2.35 36.37 3.87
C ILE A 134 -2.30 35.07 4.68
N GLU A 135 -1.69 35.05 5.86
CA GLU A 135 -1.73 33.90 6.76
C GLU A 135 -3.18 33.51 7.12
N ASN A 136 -4.05 34.49 7.39
CA ASN A 136 -5.47 34.22 7.64
C ASN A 136 -6.18 33.67 6.39
N LYS A 137 -5.89 34.20 5.21
CA LYS A 137 -6.47 33.69 3.94
C LYS A 137 -5.99 32.27 3.66
N LEU A 138 -4.70 32.01 3.81
CA LEU A 138 -4.11 30.69 3.62
C LEU A 138 -4.70 29.67 4.61
N SER A 139 -4.81 30.02 5.88
CA SER A 139 -5.45 29.15 6.88
C SER A 139 -6.91 28.85 6.54
N SER A 140 -7.69 29.85 6.10
CA SER A 140 -9.08 29.61 5.68
C SER A 140 -9.19 28.77 4.41
N ALA A 141 -8.30 28.96 3.45
CA ALA A 141 -8.25 28.16 2.22
C ALA A 141 -7.85 26.69 2.51
N GLN A 142 -6.87 26.48 3.40
CA GLN A 142 -6.46 25.13 3.84
C GLN A 142 -7.61 24.39 4.54
N VAL A 143 -8.33 25.05 5.45
CA VAL A 143 -9.49 24.45 6.13
C VAL A 143 -10.60 24.09 5.13
N GLN A 144 -10.88 24.97 4.16
CA GLN A 144 -11.87 24.67 3.12
C GLN A 144 -11.46 23.47 2.26
N TRP A 145 -10.19 23.43 1.86
CA TRP A 145 -9.65 22.30 1.08
C TRP A 145 -9.68 20.98 1.86
N GLU A 146 -9.30 21.00 3.15
CA GLU A 146 -9.41 19.81 4.02
C GLU A 146 -10.86 19.31 4.14
N ASP A 147 -11.82 20.23 4.27
CA ASP A 147 -13.24 19.89 4.35
C ASP A 147 -13.79 19.34 3.00
N GLU A 148 -13.29 19.84 1.89
CA GLU A 148 -13.61 19.30 0.56
C GLU A 148 -12.99 17.91 0.35
N CYS A 149 -11.75 17.71 0.74
CA CYS A 149 -11.10 16.41 0.72
C CYS A 149 -11.83 15.37 1.58
N LYS A 150 -12.33 15.76 2.76
CA LYS A 150 -13.12 14.87 3.62
C LYS A 150 -14.47 14.48 3.01
N LYS A 151 -15.07 15.34 2.19
CA LYS A 151 -16.35 15.06 1.51
C LYS A 151 -16.18 14.17 0.29
N ASN A 152 -15.06 14.30 -0.41
CA ASN A 152 -14.76 13.56 -1.64
C ASN A 152 -13.82 12.39 -1.30
N LYS A 153 -14.41 11.30 -0.76
CA LYS A 153 -13.66 10.06 -0.49
C LYS A 153 -13.36 9.34 -1.82
N GLU A 154 -12.10 9.03 -2.04
CA GLU A 154 -11.64 8.27 -3.20
C GLU A 154 -11.92 6.78 -3.05
N ILE A 155 -12.11 6.09 -4.19
CA ILE A 155 -12.48 4.67 -4.21
C ILE A 155 -11.23 3.80 -4.43
N VAL A 156 -10.95 2.94 -3.48
CA VAL A 156 -9.94 1.88 -3.61
C VAL A 156 -10.58 0.66 -4.26
N ASN A 157 -10.14 0.33 -5.46
CA ASN A 157 -10.63 -0.79 -6.25
C ASN A 157 -9.65 -1.98 -6.22
N GLU A 158 -10.02 -3.09 -6.89
CA GLU A 158 -9.17 -4.27 -7.03
C GLU A 158 -7.82 -3.95 -7.71
N GLU A 159 -7.78 -2.98 -8.64
CA GLU A 159 -6.56 -2.60 -9.35
C GLU A 159 -5.58 -1.90 -8.42
N SER A 160 -6.06 -1.02 -7.54
CA SER A 160 -5.24 -0.35 -6.53
C SER A 160 -4.55 -1.36 -5.61
N ILE A 161 -5.28 -2.39 -5.17
CA ILE A 161 -4.71 -3.49 -4.37
C ILE A 161 -3.69 -4.29 -5.18
N ALA A 162 -3.98 -4.61 -6.44
CA ALA A 162 -3.04 -5.34 -7.29
C ALA A 162 -1.73 -4.58 -7.52
N ASP A 163 -1.80 -3.25 -7.67
CA ASP A 163 -0.62 -2.39 -7.79
C ASP A 163 0.24 -2.43 -6.53
N VAL A 164 -0.39 -2.34 -5.37
CA VAL A 164 0.30 -2.41 -4.07
C VAL A 164 0.96 -3.77 -3.87
N VAL A 165 0.22 -4.86 -4.06
CA VAL A 165 0.79 -6.22 -3.93
C VAL A 165 1.90 -6.46 -4.95
N SER A 166 1.77 -5.91 -6.18
CA SER A 166 2.83 -5.93 -7.19
C SER A 166 4.09 -5.23 -6.71
N MET A 167 3.95 -4.08 -6.06
CA MET A 167 5.07 -3.32 -5.52
C MET A 167 5.73 -4.02 -4.33
N MET A 168 4.92 -4.57 -3.42
CA MET A 168 5.42 -5.30 -2.24
C MET A 168 6.16 -6.59 -2.60
N THR A 169 5.71 -7.29 -3.64
CA THR A 169 6.26 -8.59 -4.06
C THR A 169 7.26 -8.50 -5.20
N GLY A 170 7.30 -7.37 -5.91
CA GLY A 170 8.09 -7.22 -7.14
C GLY A 170 7.49 -7.95 -8.36
N ILE A 171 6.29 -8.53 -8.24
CA ILE A 171 5.63 -9.30 -9.31
C ILE A 171 4.64 -8.39 -10.05
N PRO A 172 4.77 -8.13 -11.36
CA PRO A 172 3.87 -7.25 -12.10
C PRO A 172 2.49 -7.88 -12.31
N LEU A 173 1.57 -7.67 -11.35
CA LEU A 173 0.25 -8.29 -11.31
C LEU A 173 -0.73 -7.69 -12.34
N ASN A 174 -0.58 -6.42 -12.73
CA ASN A 174 -1.45 -5.74 -13.68
C ASN A 174 -1.44 -6.32 -15.11
N LYS A 175 -0.37 -7.06 -15.44
CA LYS A 175 -0.26 -7.75 -16.73
C LYS A 175 -0.86 -9.16 -16.73
N LEU A 176 -1.41 -9.61 -15.60
CA LEU A 176 -1.77 -11.02 -15.41
C LEU A 176 -3.26 -11.33 -15.65
N LYS A 177 -4.16 -10.33 -15.53
CA LYS A 177 -5.62 -10.57 -15.57
C LYS A 177 -6.18 -11.12 -16.89
N GLN A 178 -5.60 -10.83 -18.05
CA GLN A 178 -6.13 -11.29 -19.33
C GLN A 178 -5.25 -12.30 -20.09
N SER A 179 -4.02 -12.50 -19.66
CA SER A 179 -3.05 -13.27 -20.46
C SER A 179 -2.46 -14.51 -19.79
N GLU A 180 -2.71 -14.76 -18.50
CA GLU A 180 -2.07 -15.90 -17.82
C GLU A 180 -2.45 -17.24 -18.46
N SER A 181 -3.73 -17.48 -18.70
CA SER A 181 -4.18 -18.73 -19.35
C SER A 181 -3.61 -18.87 -20.76
N ASN A 182 -3.63 -17.76 -21.53
CA ASN A 182 -3.09 -17.73 -22.89
C ASN A 182 -1.55 -17.77 -22.92
N LYS A 183 -0.87 -17.18 -21.93
CA LYS A 183 0.59 -17.25 -21.82
C LYS A 183 1.05 -18.61 -21.32
N LEU A 184 0.33 -19.20 -20.35
CA LEU A 184 0.62 -20.55 -19.86
C LEU A 184 0.41 -21.62 -20.94
N SER A 185 -0.61 -21.46 -21.79
CA SER A 185 -0.80 -22.37 -22.94
C SER A 185 0.30 -22.21 -23.99
N LYS A 186 0.81 -20.99 -24.19
CA LYS A 186 1.91 -20.71 -25.15
C LYS A 186 3.30 -20.80 -24.55
N LEU A 187 3.44 -21.10 -23.25
CA LEU A 187 4.73 -21.11 -22.55
C LEU A 187 5.72 -22.10 -23.20
N THR A 188 5.27 -23.28 -23.58
CA THR A 188 6.11 -24.29 -24.28
C THR A 188 6.72 -23.70 -25.54
N SER A 189 5.93 -23.04 -26.38
CA SER A 189 6.41 -22.48 -27.65
C SER A 189 7.35 -21.27 -27.44
N ILE A 190 7.13 -20.48 -26.38
CA ILE A 190 8.00 -19.33 -26.04
C ILE A 190 9.36 -19.83 -25.57
N VAL A 191 9.40 -20.84 -24.69
CA VAL A 191 10.64 -21.37 -24.16
C VAL A 191 11.44 -22.10 -25.25
N LYS A 192 10.77 -22.87 -26.12
CA LYS A 192 11.41 -23.57 -27.26
C LYS A 192 12.02 -22.64 -28.31
N LYS A 193 11.58 -21.39 -28.39
CA LYS A 193 12.23 -20.38 -29.25
C LYS A 193 13.63 -20.00 -28.77
N ASN A 194 13.83 -19.99 -27.45
CA ASN A 194 15.07 -19.51 -26.83
C ASN A 194 16.03 -20.68 -26.49
N ILE A 195 15.51 -21.90 -26.33
CA ILE A 195 16.29 -23.08 -25.95
C ILE A 195 16.12 -24.14 -27.04
N ILE A 196 17.20 -24.48 -27.73
CA ILE A 196 17.23 -25.45 -28.82
C ILE A 196 17.70 -26.80 -28.30
N GLY A 197 16.98 -27.87 -28.63
CA GLY A 197 17.45 -29.24 -28.43
C GLY A 197 17.10 -29.93 -27.10
N GLN A 198 16.26 -29.29 -26.21
CA GLN A 198 15.87 -29.86 -24.92
C GLN A 198 14.35 -30.01 -24.76
N ASP A 199 13.64 -30.41 -25.77
CA ASP A 199 12.18 -30.46 -25.80
C ASP A 199 11.56 -31.28 -24.66
N LYS A 200 12.10 -32.43 -24.33
CA LYS A 200 11.60 -33.30 -23.25
C LYS A 200 11.73 -32.65 -21.86
N ALA A 201 12.83 -31.93 -21.63
CA ALA A 201 13.04 -31.22 -20.37
C ALA A 201 12.10 -30.03 -20.25
N ILE A 202 11.99 -29.23 -21.32
CA ILE A 202 11.07 -28.06 -21.39
C ILE A 202 9.63 -28.51 -21.12
N ASP A 203 9.16 -29.58 -21.77
CA ASP A 203 7.78 -30.07 -21.60
C ASP A 203 7.51 -30.52 -20.15
N LYS A 204 8.48 -31.12 -19.44
CA LYS A 204 8.36 -31.48 -18.02
C LYS A 204 8.28 -30.26 -17.13
N VAL A 205 9.15 -29.28 -17.33
CA VAL A 205 9.17 -28.02 -16.53
C VAL A 205 7.89 -27.25 -16.75
N VAL A 206 7.47 -27.04 -17.99
CA VAL A 206 6.24 -26.30 -18.31
C VAL A 206 5.00 -26.97 -17.74
N LYS A 207 4.87 -28.30 -17.85
CA LYS A 207 3.76 -29.05 -17.23
C LYS A 207 3.72 -28.88 -15.72
N SER A 208 4.87 -28.83 -15.05
CA SER A 208 4.96 -28.62 -13.61
C SER A 208 4.49 -27.21 -13.21
N ILE A 209 4.90 -26.21 -13.98
CA ILE A 209 4.46 -24.82 -13.80
C ILE A 209 2.94 -24.70 -14.03
N GLN A 210 2.42 -25.29 -15.11
CA GLN A 210 1.00 -25.28 -15.43
C GLN A 210 0.15 -25.92 -14.33
N ARG A 211 0.57 -27.09 -13.76
CA ARG A 211 -0.12 -27.74 -12.64
C ARG A 211 -0.14 -26.87 -11.38
N ASN A 212 0.98 -26.23 -11.08
CA ASN A 212 1.06 -25.33 -9.94
C ASN A 212 0.10 -24.13 -10.07
N ARG A 213 0.05 -23.54 -11.27
CA ARG A 213 -0.85 -22.41 -11.55
C ARG A 213 -2.32 -22.80 -11.65
N ALA A 214 -2.63 -24.06 -11.97
CA ALA A 214 -3.98 -24.61 -11.93
C ALA A 214 -4.47 -24.95 -10.50
N GLY A 215 -3.69 -24.65 -9.47
CA GLY A 215 -4.08 -24.92 -8.07
C GLY A 215 -4.01 -26.39 -7.65
N LEU A 216 -3.44 -27.27 -8.49
CA LEU A 216 -3.35 -28.71 -8.24
C LEU A 216 -2.14 -29.12 -7.38
N LYS A 217 -1.65 -28.20 -6.55
CA LYS A 217 -0.44 -28.41 -5.75
C LYS A 217 -0.65 -28.08 -4.29
N ASP A 218 0.04 -28.84 -3.42
CA ASP A 218 0.20 -28.54 -2.01
C ASP A 218 1.09 -27.27 -1.84
N PRO A 219 0.60 -26.18 -1.16
CA PRO A 219 1.36 -24.95 -0.99
C PRO A 219 2.73 -25.14 -0.31
N LYS A 220 2.86 -26.18 0.52
CA LYS A 220 4.09 -26.47 1.30
C LYS A 220 5.18 -27.18 0.52
N LYS A 221 4.91 -27.61 -0.74
CA LYS A 221 5.89 -28.35 -1.54
C LYS A 221 6.50 -27.51 -2.66
N PRO A 222 7.78 -27.73 -3.06
CA PRO A 222 8.39 -27.01 -4.18
C PRO A 222 7.65 -27.26 -5.51
N ILE A 223 7.75 -26.34 -6.47
CA ILE A 223 7.03 -26.40 -7.76
C ILE A 223 7.34 -27.69 -8.53
N GLY A 224 8.52 -28.21 -8.41
CA GLY A 224 8.99 -29.49 -8.92
C GLY A 224 10.45 -29.70 -8.55
N SER A 225 10.86 -30.95 -8.47
CA SER A 225 12.26 -31.36 -8.46
C SER A 225 12.57 -32.03 -9.78
N PHE A 226 13.62 -31.61 -10.46
CA PHE A 226 14.00 -32.06 -11.81
C PHE A 226 15.39 -32.63 -11.81
#